data_dc6d1f7c004bc8e76e9bb9fe5581ce52
#
_entry.id   dc6d1f7c004bc8e76e9bb9fe5581ce52
#
_cell.length_a   1.000
_cell.length_b   1.000
_cell.length_c   1.000
_cell.angle_alpha   90.00
_cell.angle_beta   90.00
_cell.angle_gamma   90.00
#
_symmetry.space_group_name_H-M   'P 1'
#
loop_
_entity.id
_entity.type
_entity.pdbx_description
1 polymer ?
#
loop_
_entity_poly.entity_id
_entity_poly.type
_entity_poly.pdbx_seq_one_letter_code
_entity_poly.pdbx_strand_id
1 'polypeptide(L)'
;RGVISQRLLRKICPNCKTQIQPPKKALEMAGIPENPGKLYWQGAGCDQCFHSGYRGRIGVFEVMLIQEELRRCILEGADRTRFLEAARRASQYVPMLEHAQKLVEEGVSTVDEVIRTLLAL
;
A
#
# COMPACT_ATOMS: atom_id res chain seq x y z
N ARG A 1 -11.63 20.90 -4.57
CA ARG A 1 -10.19 20.69 -4.48
C ARG A 1 -9.85 19.31 -3.92
N GLY A 2 -8.70 18.79 -4.32
CA GLY A 2 -8.23 17.50 -3.84
C GLY A 2 -6.72 17.48 -3.70
N VAL A 3 -6.25 16.50 -2.93
CA VAL A 3 -4.83 16.17 -2.80
C VAL A 3 -4.63 14.76 -3.33
N ILE A 4 -3.65 14.60 -4.22
CA ILE A 4 -3.31 13.30 -4.78
C ILE A 4 -1.84 13.04 -4.49
N SER A 5 -1.56 11.92 -3.84
CA SER A 5 -0.20 11.42 -3.64
C SER A 5 -0.03 10.12 -4.38
N GLN A 6 1.17 9.87 -4.89
CA GLN A 6 1.48 8.66 -5.65
C GLN A 6 2.84 8.12 -5.25
N ARG A 7 2.94 6.79 -5.19
CA ARG A 7 4.21 6.08 -5.13
C ARG A 7 4.15 4.90 -6.09
N LEU A 8 5.31 4.42 -6.50
CA LEU A 8 5.40 3.28 -7.40
C LEU A 8 5.89 2.06 -6.63
N LEU A 9 5.13 0.97 -6.74
CA LEU A 9 5.54 -0.33 -6.25
C LEU A 9 6.01 -1.17 -7.42
N ARG A 10 7.04 -1.98 -7.20
CA ARG A 10 7.45 -2.96 -8.21
C ARG A 10 6.43 -4.11 -8.23
N LYS A 11 6.12 -4.57 -9.41
CA LYS A 11 5.21 -5.70 -9.62
C LYS A 11 5.99 -7.01 -9.58
N ILE A 12 5.35 -8.05 -9.07
CA ILE A 12 5.94 -9.40 -9.08
C ILE A 12 6.13 -9.85 -10.52
N CYS A 13 7.31 -10.40 -10.83
CA CYS A 13 7.57 -10.97 -12.15
C CYS A 13 6.64 -12.15 -12.39
N PRO A 14 5.84 -12.13 -13.48
CA PRO A 14 4.90 -13.21 -13.73
C PRO A 14 5.57 -14.54 -14.08
N ASN A 15 6.80 -14.48 -14.61
CA ASN A 15 7.51 -15.69 -15.00
C ASN A 15 7.99 -16.52 -13.83
N CYS A 16 8.33 -15.90 -12.71
CA CYS A 16 8.84 -16.61 -11.53
C CYS A 16 7.98 -16.43 -10.28
N LYS A 17 6.74 -16.00 -10.46
CA LYS A 17 5.81 -15.81 -9.35
C LYS A 17 5.54 -17.11 -8.62
N THR A 18 5.74 -17.11 -7.31
CA THR A 18 5.51 -18.28 -6.46
C THR A 18 4.82 -17.88 -5.17
N GLN A 19 4.16 -18.83 -4.53
CA GLN A 19 3.57 -18.62 -3.22
C GLN A 19 4.62 -18.61 -2.13
N ILE A 20 4.43 -17.73 -1.15
CA ILE A 20 5.25 -17.72 0.06
C ILE A 20 4.37 -17.48 1.27
N GLN A 21 4.94 -17.79 2.43
CA GLN A 21 4.37 -17.38 3.71
C GLN A 21 5.29 -16.31 4.30
N PRO A 22 4.91 -15.03 4.26
CA PRO A 22 5.74 -13.98 4.81
C PRO A 22 5.93 -14.18 6.31
N PRO A 23 7.07 -13.74 6.88
CA PRO A 23 7.25 -13.74 8.33
C PRO A 23 6.16 -12.93 9.01
N LYS A 24 5.71 -13.39 10.16
CA LYS A 24 4.69 -12.70 10.94
C LYS A 24 5.08 -11.24 11.21
N LYS A 25 6.34 -10.99 11.52
CA LYS A 25 6.85 -9.64 11.77
C LYS A 25 6.70 -8.73 10.54
N ALA A 26 6.93 -9.26 9.33
CA ALA A 26 6.76 -8.48 8.11
C ALA A 26 5.30 -8.09 7.89
N LEU A 27 4.38 -9.01 8.15
CA LEU A 27 2.94 -8.73 8.05
C LEU A 27 2.53 -7.64 9.06
N GLU A 28 3.02 -7.74 10.29
CA GLU A 28 2.76 -6.73 11.31
C GLU A 28 3.28 -5.35 10.89
N MET A 29 4.49 -5.28 10.34
CA MET A 29 5.07 -4.03 9.86
C MET A 29 4.26 -3.41 8.74
N ALA A 30 3.72 -4.22 7.85
CA ALA A 30 2.89 -3.74 6.75
C ALA A 30 1.43 -3.47 7.15
N GLY A 31 1.08 -3.70 8.41
CA GLY A 31 -0.28 -3.50 8.89
C GLY A 31 -1.28 -4.51 8.36
N ILE A 32 -0.81 -5.68 7.92
CA ILE A 32 -1.65 -6.73 7.37
C ILE A 32 -1.97 -7.74 8.48
N PRO A 33 -3.26 -7.95 8.80
CA PRO A 33 -3.63 -8.92 9.81
C PRO A 33 -3.21 -10.34 9.41
N GLU A 34 -2.74 -11.12 10.38
CA GLU A 34 -2.43 -12.51 10.14
C GLU A 34 -3.71 -13.29 9.84
N ASN A 35 -3.72 -13.97 8.70
CA ASN A 35 -4.84 -14.81 8.30
C ASN A 35 -4.30 -16.14 7.77
N PRO A 36 -4.45 -17.25 8.52
CA PRO A 36 -3.83 -18.52 8.16
C PRO A 36 -4.26 -19.09 6.81
N GLY A 37 -5.42 -18.69 6.32
CA GLY A 37 -5.91 -19.16 5.01
C GLY A 37 -5.50 -18.29 3.84
N LYS A 38 -4.79 -17.20 4.07
CA LYS A 38 -4.49 -16.24 3.02
C LYS A 38 -3.20 -16.57 2.29
N LEU A 39 -3.24 -16.42 0.97
CA LEU A 39 -2.08 -16.69 0.12
C LEU A 39 -1.34 -15.40 -0.19
N TYR A 40 -0.01 -15.48 -0.14
CA TYR A 40 0.88 -14.40 -0.52
C TYR A 40 1.84 -14.87 -1.61
N TRP A 41 2.43 -13.92 -2.31
CA TRP A 41 3.22 -14.20 -3.50
C TRP A 41 4.51 -13.41 -3.52
N GLN A 42 5.51 -13.95 -4.20
CA GLN A 42 6.76 -13.25 -4.52
C GLN A 42 7.31 -13.78 -5.83
N GLY A 43 8.31 -13.09 -6.38
CA GLY A 43 9.09 -13.60 -7.49
C GLY A 43 10.34 -14.30 -6.96
N ALA A 44 10.56 -15.55 -7.39
CA ALA A 44 11.72 -16.31 -6.96
C ALA A 44 13.03 -15.79 -7.57
N GLY A 45 12.94 -15.06 -8.67
CA GLY A 45 14.08 -14.63 -9.46
C GLY A 45 14.25 -15.50 -10.68
N CYS A 46 14.39 -14.89 -11.86
CA CYS A 46 14.60 -15.60 -13.11
C CYS A 46 15.33 -14.68 -14.10
N ASP A 47 15.70 -15.21 -15.26
CA ASP A 47 16.41 -14.44 -16.27
C ASP A 47 15.58 -13.27 -16.81
N GLN A 48 14.27 -13.41 -16.87
CA GLN A 48 13.39 -12.36 -17.39
C GLN A 48 13.30 -11.13 -16.49
N CYS A 49 13.52 -11.29 -15.20
CA CYS A 49 13.51 -10.18 -14.26
C CYS A 49 14.91 -9.84 -13.72
N PHE A 50 15.96 -10.35 -14.36
CA PHE A 50 17.35 -10.19 -13.92
C PHE A 50 17.54 -10.66 -12.47
N HIS A 51 16.88 -11.76 -12.11
CA HIS A 51 16.92 -12.39 -10.78
C HIS A 51 16.43 -11.51 -9.65
N SER A 52 15.71 -10.42 -9.96
CA SER A 52 15.15 -9.52 -8.94
C SER A 52 13.85 -10.01 -8.32
N GLY A 53 13.10 -10.82 -9.05
CA GLY A 53 11.74 -11.21 -8.66
C GLY A 53 10.68 -10.19 -9.04
N TYR A 54 11.06 -9.06 -9.63
CA TYR A 54 10.15 -7.99 -9.99
C TYR A 54 10.28 -7.59 -11.45
N ARG A 55 9.16 -7.26 -12.05
CA ARG A 55 9.12 -6.77 -13.41
C ARG A 55 7.96 -5.79 -13.59
N GLY A 56 8.30 -4.55 -13.98
CA GLY A 56 7.31 -3.48 -14.11
C GLY A 56 6.96 -2.84 -12.79
N ARG A 57 6.20 -1.78 -12.86
CA ARG A 57 5.79 -0.99 -11.70
C ARG A 57 4.32 -0.65 -11.78
N ILE A 58 3.70 -0.42 -10.63
CA ILE A 58 2.31 -0.01 -10.53
C ILE A 58 2.19 1.14 -9.55
N GLY A 59 1.36 2.12 -9.87
CA GLY A 59 1.13 3.25 -8.98
C GLY A 59 0.18 2.89 -7.85
N VAL A 60 0.53 3.33 -6.64
CA VAL A 60 -0.40 3.36 -5.52
C VAL A 60 -0.72 4.81 -5.23
N PHE A 61 -1.99 5.08 -4.98
CA PHE A 61 -2.49 6.43 -4.87
C PHE A 61 -3.20 6.65 -3.54
N GLU A 62 -3.11 7.87 -3.08
CA GLU A 62 -3.94 8.39 -2.01
C GLU A 62 -4.62 9.62 -2.55
N VAL A 63 -5.94 9.61 -2.55
CA VAL A 63 -6.74 10.74 -3.02
C VAL A 63 -7.58 11.24 -1.85
N MET A 64 -7.46 12.52 -1.58
CA MET A 64 -8.23 13.17 -0.53
C MET A 64 -8.95 14.37 -1.13
N LEU A 65 -10.27 14.32 -1.13
CA LEU A 65 -11.07 15.46 -1.55
C LEU A 65 -11.24 16.41 -0.37
N ILE A 66 -10.87 17.67 -0.57
CA ILE A 66 -11.04 18.70 0.45
C ILE A 66 -12.46 19.24 0.36
N GLN A 67 -13.36 18.59 1.06
CA GLN A 67 -14.73 19.02 1.20
C GLN A 67 -14.88 19.92 2.44
N GLU A 68 -16.08 20.42 2.68
CA GLU A 68 -16.30 21.44 3.68
C GLU A 68 -15.84 21.04 5.09
N GLU A 69 -16.07 19.79 5.49
CA GLU A 69 -15.66 19.31 6.79
C GLU A 69 -14.14 19.35 6.98
N LEU A 70 -13.38 18.89 5.96
CA LEU A 70 -11.92 18.94 6.01
C LEU A 70 -11.40 20.36 5.95
N ARG A 71 -12.05 21.20 5.16
CA ARG A 71 -11.72 22.61 5.08
C ARG A 71 -11.88 23.28 6.44
N ARG A 72 -12.94 22.97 7.15
CA ARG A 72 -13.16 23.46 8.51
C ARG A 72 -12.06 23.00 9.46
N CYS A 73 -11.67 21.74 9.40
CA CYS A 73 -10.58 21.21 10.22
C CYS A 73 -9.26 21.98 9.96
N ILE A 74 -8.94 22.29 8.71
CA ILE A 74 -7.75 23.07 8.37
C ILE A 74 -7.85 24.47 8.96
N LEU A 75 -8.99 25.12 8.82
CA LEU A 75 -9.19 26.48 9.31
C LEU A 75 -9.16 26.57 10.83
N GLU A 76 -9.60 25.52 11.53
CA GLU A 76 -9.58 25.44 12.99
C GLU A 76 -8.22 25.04 13.56
N GLY A 77 -7.24 24.72 12.68
CA GLY A 77 -5.92 24.27 13.14
C GLY A 77 -5.94 22.91 13.79
N ALA A 78 -6.83 22.03 13.35
CA ALA A 78 -6.93 20.67 13.87
C ALA A 78 -5.61 19.92 13.76
N ASP A 79 -5.31 19.07 14.75
CA ASP A 79 -4.11 18.23 14.69
C ASP A 79 -4.25 17.15 13.63
N ARG A 80 -3.15 16.44 13.38
CA ARG A 80 -3.10 15.41 12.34
C ARG A 80 -4.14 14.31 12.58
N THR A 81 -4.28 13.86 13.81
CA THR A 81 -5.22 12.79 14.16
C THR A 81 -6.65 13.18 13.85
N ARG A 82 -7.08 14.36 14.30
CA ARG A 82 -8.43 14.87 14.03
C ARG A 82 -8.68 15.06 12.53
N PHE A 83 -7.69 15.60 11.83
CA PHE A 83 -7.79 15.79 10.38
C PHE A 83 -7.97 14.46 9.65
N LEU A 84 -7.16 13.45 9.99
CA LEU A 84 -7.26 12.13 9.36
C LEU A 84 -8.57 11.42 9.67
N GLU A 85 -9.08 11.56 10.89
CA GLU A 85 -10.39 11.02 11.24
C GLU A 85 -11.50 11.67 10.41
N ALA A 86 -11.45 12.98 10.23
CA ALA A 86 -12.40 13.69 9.39
C ALA A 86 -12.31 13.25 7.93
N ALA A 87 -11.07 13.05 7.43
CA ALA A 87 -10.84 12.56 6.07
C ALA A 87 -11.41 11.16 5.87
N ARG A 88 -11.27 10.27 6.84
CA ARG A 88 -11.82 8.91 6.78
C ARG A 88 -13.35 8.90 6.77
N ARG A 89 -13.97 9.83 7.48
CA ARG A 89 -15.44 9.97 7.45
C ARG A 89 -15.95 10.50 6.12
N ALA A 90 -15.14 11.29 5.42
CA ALA A 90 -15.44 11.69 4.05
C ALA A 90 -15.32 10.45 3.16
N SER A 91 -16.38 10.07 2.48
CA SER A 91 -16.58 8.76 1.84
C SER A 91 -15.60 8.39 0.73
N GLN A 92 -14.60 9.23 0.43
CA GLN A 92 -13.74 9.03 -0.74
C GLN A 92 -12.25 9.04 -0.40
N TYR A 93 -11.91 9.01 0.89
CA TYR A 93 -10.51 8.92 1.29
C TYR A 93 -10.10 7.48 1.53
N VAL A 94 -9.12 7.01 0.75
CA VAL A 94 -8.48 5.71 0.95
C VAL A 94 -6.99 5.98 1.19
N PRO A 95 -6.46 5.65 2.37
CA PRO A 95 -5.03 5.78 2.61
C PRO A 95 -4.19 4.96 1.63
N MET A 96 -3.02 5.49 1.28
CA MET A 96 -2.12 4.82 0.33
C MET A 96 -1.76 3.41 0.80
N LEU A 97 -1.53 3.22 2.10
CA LEU A 97 -1.21 1.91 2.67
C LEU A 97 -2.32 0.89 2.41
N GLU A 98 -3.59 1.29 2.54
CA GLU A 98 -4.71 0.38 2.26
C GLU A 98 -4.74 -0.04 0.79
N HIS A 99 -4.47 0.88 -0.12
CA HIS A 99 -4.37 0.55 -1.56
C HIS A 99 -3.22 -0.44 -1.80
N ALA A 100 -2.06 -0.19 -1.19
CA ALA A 100 -0.91 -1.08 -1.33
C ALA A 100 -1.19 -2.48 -0.76
N GLN A 101 -1.85 -2.55 0.40
CA GLN A 101 -2.25 -3.84 1.00
C GLN A 101 -3.16 -4.62 0.06
N LYS A 102 -4.07 -3.95 -0.61
CA LYS A 102 -4.96 -4.59 -1.59
C LYS A 102 -4.17 -5.19 -2.75
N LEU A 103 -3.15 -4.49 -3.24
CA LEU A 103 -2.30 -5.01 -4.31
C LEU A 103 -1.52 -6.25 -3.86
N VAL A 104 -1.11 -6.31 -2.60
CA VAL A 104 -0.49 -7.51 -2.03
C VAL A 104 -1.49 -8.67 -2.01
N GLU A 105 -2.71 -8.42 -1.56
CA GLU A 105 -3.77 -9.43 -1.52
C GLU A 105 -4.10 -9.98 -2.91
N GLU A 106 -4.06 -9.15 -3.92
CA GLU A 106 -4.31 -9.53 -5.31
C GLU A 106 -3.12 -10.23 -5.96
N GLY A 107 -1.99 -10.33 -5.28
CA GLY A 107 -0.79 -10.95 -5.83
C GLY A 107 -0.07 -10.10 -6.86
N VAL A 108 -0.27 -8.79 -6.86
CA VAL A 108 0.38 -7.87 -7.79
C VAL A 108 1.76 -7.45 -7.28
N SER A 109 1.89 -7.24 -5.98
CA SER A 109 3.15 -6.85 -5.35
C SER A 109 3.38 -7.66 -4.08
N THR A 110 4.44 -7.33 -3.33
CA THR A 110 4.85 -8.09 -2.15
C THR A 110 4.75 -7.27 -0.88
N VAL A 111 4.68 -7.98 0.25
CA VAL A 111 4.78 -7.36 1.58
C VAL A 111 6.09 -6.58 1.72
N ASP A 112 7.20 -7.17 1.27
CA ASP A 112 8.51 -6.51 1.32
C ASP A 112 8.54 -5.19 0.55
N GLU A 113 7.88 -5.14 -0.60
CA GLU A 113 7.85 -3.94 -1.41
C GLU A 113 7.03 -2.82 -0.73
N VAL A 114 5.94 -3.17 -0.07
CA VAL A 114 5.15 -2.21 0.70
C VAL A 114 5.99 -1.61 1.83
N ILE A 115 6.71 -2.46 2.58
CA ILE A 115 7.58 -2.01 3.65
C ILE A 115 8.66 -1.08 3.12
N ARG A 116 9.36 -1.51 2.05
CA ARG A 116 10.45 -0.75 1.45
C ARG A 116 10.02 0.63 0.95
N THR A 117 8.86 0.69 0.32
CA THR A 117 8.43 1.89 -0.40
C THR A 117 7.64 2.86 0.47
N LEU A 118 6.77 2.35 1.34
CA LEU A 118 5.85 3.18 2.10
C LEU A 118 6.25 3.36 3.56
N LEU A 119 6.96 2.40 4.14
CA LEU A 119 7.23 2.34 5.57
C LEU A 119 8.71 2.44 5.91
N ALA A 120 9.61 2.25 4.97
CA ALA A 120 11.04 2.37 5.21
C ALA A 120 11.40 3.83 5.50
N LEU A 121 12.16 4.02 6.53
CA LEU A 121 12.62 5.33 6.98
C LEU A 121 14.03 5.60 6.48
#